data_f6348fc23c411c86dce7e727f394a3b4
#
_entry.id   f6348fc23c411c86dce7e727f394a3b4
#
_cell.length_a   1.000
_cell.length_b   1.000
_cell.length_c   1.000
_cell.angle_alpha   90.00
_cell.angle_beta   90.00
_cell.angle_gamma   90.00
#
_symmetry.space_group_name_H-M   'P 1'
#
loop_
_entity.id
_entity.type
_entity.pdbx_description
1 polymer ?
#
loop_
_entity_poly.entity_id
_entity_poly.type
_entity_poly.pdbx_seq_one_letter_code
_entity_poly.pdbx_strand_id
1 'polypeptide(L)'
;MRNSGRGSWMTVVAAIFVASLAHGQDAKPAGSVWESRKSAWEQLKPGQKDEVFRFADGYKSYLNVSRSALTSTREVLRLAKAAGFAEFNSADQVKSGARLIVNGRDRAVILVVVGSDPIVAGSRVIGTHHDSPHIDLKARPIYSSNGYTLFKTIYYGGIKKYQWANRALALIGRVDTVDGKRVDVAIGLKEGDPVFVIPDNAPHSDKDLHGRKYEDVFAGEELDPVAGSVPGQDASVTSQVLAALTSTYGIREEDFVSAELQLVPSANPVDVGLDRGLVGAYGQDDRLSSYCAARAVMDVKDTPKHTAMAYLSNFEEVGSVNNTGAASQFLNSTFARLVGAQRGKEYTDLDLRKALRASEVISADTNDGINPVFPQTSEPSGAARLGNGAVIKKYGAGFDANSEFIAKIRGLLDKNGIAWQTQTPKVDGYSGGTIGGYLSAEEMEVIDMGVPLLSMHAPLEMSSKVDVWSFYRFMSVFLAS
;
A
#
# COMPACT_ATOMS: atom_id res chain seq x y z
N MET A 1 -52.99 58.36 -23.38
CA MET A 1 -54.17 57.91 -24.15
C MET A 1 -54.19 56.40 -24.21
N ARG A 2 -55.19 55.78 -23.54
CA ARG A 2 -55.99 54.62 -23.99
C ARG A 2 -55.20 53.44 -24.60
N ASN A 3 -55.36 52.22 -24.31
CA ASN A 3 -56.37 51.39 -23.63
C ASN A 3 -55.99 49.90 -23.89
N SER A 4 -56.01 49.11 -22.89
CA SER A 4 -56.76 47.87 -22.70
C SER A 4 -56.45 46.66 -23.58
N GLY A 5 -56.20 45.55 -22.89
CA GLY A 5 -56.23 44.20 -23.45
C GLY A 5 -55.95 43.14 -22.38
N ARG A 6 -56.93 42.92 -21.51
CA ARG A 6 -56.95 41.74 -20.61
C ARG A 6 -57.23 40.47 -21.44
N GLY A 7 -56.48 39.46 -21.29
CA GLY A 7 -56.75 38.13 -21.80
C GLY A 7 -56.30 37.08 -20.76
N SER A 8 -57.31 36.56 -20.10
CA SER A 8 -57.39 35.51 -19.12
C SER A 8 -56.73 34.21 -19.60
N TRP A 9 -55.76 33.69 -18.85
CA TRP A 9 -55.43 32.27 -18.83
C TRP A 9 -55.24 31.82 -17.36
N MET A 10 -56.36 31.72 -16.70
CA MET A 10 -56.54 30.96 -15.45
C MET A 10 -57.46 29.77 -15.77
N THR A 11 -57.11 28.63 -15.28
CA THR A 11 -57.85 27.37 -15.25
C THR A 11 -57.26 26.30 -16.21
N VAL A 12 -56.32 25.52 -15.73
CA VAL A 12 -56.22 24.08 -15.81
C VAL A 12 -54.97 23.62 -15.04
N VAL A 13 -54.99 23.68 -13.68
CA VAL A 13 -54.17 22.81 -12.82
C VAL A 13 -54.91 22.72 -11.47
N ALA A 14 -55.99 21.98 -11.44
CA ALA A 14 -56.64 21.62 -10.19
C ALA A 14 -57.49 20.38 -10.38
N ALA A 15 -56.90 19.26 -10.67
CA ALA A 15 -57.57 17.96 -10.55
C ALA A 15 -56.62 16.79 -10.67
N ILE A 16 -55.61 16.63 -9.82
CA ILE A 16 -54.99 15.33 -9.48
C ILE A 16 -54.38 15.49 -8.08
N PHE A 17 -55.20 15.61 -7.05
CA PHE A 17 -54.75 15.44 -5.66
C PHE A 17 -55.97 15.14 -4.74
N VAL A 18 -56.70 14.07 -5.03
CA VAL A 18 -57.56 13.44 -4.00
C VAL A 18 -57.78 11.97 -4.45
N ALA A 19 -56.90 11.10 -4.03
CA ALA A 19 -57.20 9.70 -3.75
C ALA A 19 -55.95 9.00 -3.24
N SER A 20 -55.73 8.99 -1.95
CA SER A 20 -55.14 7.90 -1.16
C SER A 20 -54.79 8.41 0.24
N LEU A 21 -55.85 8.71 1.01
CA LEU A 21 -55.79 8.64 2.46
C LEU A 21 -56.43 7.33 2.89
N ALA A 22 -55.60 6.27 2.95
CA ALA A 22 -55.93 5.05 3.64
C ALA A 22 -54.68 4.45 4.24
N HIS A 23 -54.53 4.57 5.57
CA HIS A 23 -53.73 3.72 6.45
C HIS A 23 -52.25 3.57 6.12
N GLY A 24 -51.46 4.58 6.40
CA GLY A 24 -50.02 4.44 6.69
C GLY A 24 -49.86 4.26 8.18
N GLN A 25 -49.55 3.06 8.64
CA GLN A 25 -48.87 2.88 9.93
C GLN A 25 -47.62 3.76 9.93
N ASP A 26 -47.34 4.45 11.06
CA ASP A 26 -46.13 5.24 11.30
C ASP A 26 -44.86 4.40 11.09
N ALA A 27 -44.43 4.23 9.84
CA ALA A 27 -43.09 3.77 9.55
C ALA A 27 -42.16 4.92 9.98
N LYS A 28 -41.43 4.76 11.07
CA LYS A 28 -40.30 5.62 11.40
C LYS A 28 -39.49 5.79 10.10
N PRO A 29 -39.07 7.02 9.75
CA PRO A 29 -38.20 7.19 8.60
C PRO A 29 -37.00 6.23 8.76
N ALA A 30 -36.80 5.37 7.77
CA ALA A 30 -35.67 4.46 7.80
C ALA A 30 -34.40 5.31 7.96
N GLY A 31 -33.67 5.12 9.05
CA GLY A 31 -32.39 5.76 9.28
C GLY A 31 -31.44 5.49 8.11
N SER A 32 -30.39 6.30 7.98
CA SER A 32 -29.39 6.10 6.93
C SER A 32 -28.90 4.64 6.92
N VAL A 33 -28.84 4.04 5.74
CA VAL A 33 -28.27 2.68 5.57
C VAL A 33 -26.86 2.58 6.16
N TRP A 34 -26.12 3.68 6.13
CA TRP A 34 -24.77 3.77 6.69
C TRP A 34 -24.72 3.73 8.21
N GLU A 35 -25.70 4.36 8.88
CA GLU A 35 -25.83 4.36 10.33
C GLU A 35 -26.24 3.00 10.93
N SER A 36 -26.97 2.21 10.14
CA SER A 36 -27.46 0.88 10.55
C SER A 36 -26.52 -0.26 10.15
N ARG A 37 -25.41 0.02 9.44
CA ARG A 37 -24.52 -1.00 8.91
C ARG A 37 -23.71 -1.65 10.05
N LYS A 38 -23.79 -2.99 10.11
CA LYS A 38 -23.02 -3.78 11.08
C LYS A 38 -21.52 -3.73 10.72
N SER A 39 -20.68 -3.80 11.73
CA SER A 39 -19.23 -3.97 11.53
C SER A 39 -18.93 -5.28 10.77
N ALA A 40 -17.76 -5.35 10.15
CA ALA A 40 -17.33 -6.58 9.47
C ALA A 40 -17.22 -7.76 10.46
N TRP A 41 -16.86 -7.50 11.72
CA TRP A 41 -16.84 -8.53 12.78
C TRP A 41 -18.21 -9.14 13.06
N GLU A 42 -19.28 -8.33 13.06
CA GLU A 42 -20.65 -8.79 13.29
C GLU A 42 -21.25 -9.52 12.08
N GLN A 43 -20.68 -9.34 10.89
CA GLN A 43 -21.11 -9.99 9.66
C GLN A 43 -20.44 -11.34 9.45
N LEU A 44 -19.45 -11.73 10.27
CA LEU A 44 -18.76 -13.01 10.15
C LEU A 44 -19.71 -14.20 10.39
N LYS A 45 -19.61 -15.21 9.53
CA LYS A 45 -20.26 -16.51 9.71
C LYS A 45 -19.51 -17.36 10.74
N PRO A 46 -20.14 -18.38 11.32
CA PRO A 46 -19.46 -19.34 12.20
C PRO A 46 -18.18 -19.89 11.55
N GLY A 47 -17.08 -19.89 12.30
CA GLY A 47 -15.76 -20.35 11.86
C GLY A 47 -14.92 -19.29 11.14
N GLN A 48 -15.51 -18.25 10.58
CA GLN A 48 -14.76 -17.21 9.86
C GLN A 48 -13.85 -16.36 10.76
N LYS A 49 -14.17 -16.24 12.04
CA LYS A 49 -13.30 -15.54 12.99
C LYS A 49 -11.91 -16.20 13.04
N ASP A 50 -11.87 -17.52 13.08
CA ASP A 50 -10.60 -18.27 13.09
C ASP A 50 -9.83 -18.12 11.76
N GLU A 51 -10.55 -18.02 10.65
CA GLU A 51 -9.93 -17.72 9.34
C GLU A 51 -9.30 -16.32 9.32
N VAL A 52 -9.99 -15.30 9.86
CA VAL A 52 -9.48 -13.95 10.01
C VAL A 52 -8.16 -13.95 10.79
N PHE A 53 -8.13 -14.62 11.94
CA PHE A 53 -6.92 -14.66 12.78
C PHE A 53 -5.78 -15.41 12.10
N ARG A 54 -6.04 -16.56 11.48
CA ARG A 54 -5.02 -17.33 10.73
C ARG A 54 -4.47 -16.52 9.54
N PHE A 55 -5.32 -15.83 8.81
CA PHE A 55 -4.88 -14.97 7.71
C PHE A 55 -3.99 -13.84 8.22
N ALA A 56 -4.37 -13.20 9.32
CA ALA A 56 -3.60 -12.15 9.98
C ALA A 56 -2.25 -12.64 10.52
N ASP A 57 -2.15 -13.90 10.99
CA ASP A 57 -0.86 -14.49 11.40
C ASP A 57 0.07 -14.67 10.21
N GLY A 58 -0.44 -15.08 9.05
CA GLY A 58 0.32 -15.10 7.80
C GLY A 58 0.77 -13.71 7.36
N TYR A 59 -0.10 -12.72 7.50
CA TYR A 59 0.20 -11.32 7.20
C TYR A 59 1.29 -10.75 8.14
N LYS A 60 1.20 -10.99 9.45
CA LYS A 60 2.28 -10.60 10.40
C LYS A 60 3.62 -11.27 10.05
N SER A 61 3.58 -12.52 9.66
CA SER A 61 4.80 -13.25 9.24
C SER A 61 5.43 -12.64 7.99
N TYR A 62 4.60 -12.23 7.02
CA TYR A 62 5.05 -11.50 5.83
C TYR A 62 5.67 -10.15 6.20
N LEU A 63 4.99 -9.31 7.00
CA LEU A 63 5.49 -8.02 7.44
C LEU A 63 6.81 -8.13 8.21
N ASN A 64 7.01 -9.21 8.94
CA ASN A 64 8.22 -9.43 9.73
C ASN A 64 9.48 -9.50 8.87
N VAL A 65 9.38 -10.04 7.65
CA VAL A 65 10.51 -10.19 6.71
C VAL A 65 10.51 -9.14 5.62
N SER A 66 9.34 -8.56 5.29
CA SER A 66 9.13 -7.59 4.22
C SER A 66 9.24 -6.16 4.75
N ARG A 67 10.46 -5.68 5.03
CA ARG A 67 10.68 -4.36 5.64
C ARG A 67 11.14 -3.27 4.67
N SER A 68 11.36 -3.63 3.41
CA SER A 68 11.68 -2.73 2.31
C SER A 68 11.12 -3.30 1.01
N ALA A 69 11.06 -2.51 -0.07
CA ALA A 69 10.65 -3.01 -1.39
C ALA A 69 11.50 -4.21 -1.83
N LEU A 70 12.80 -4.18 -1.56
CA LEU A 70 13.73 -5.27 -1.85
C LEU A 70 13.37 -6.57 -1.09
N THR A 71 13.16 -6.49 0.21
CA THR A 71 12.84 -7.66 1.05
C THR A 71 11.42 -8.15 0.79
N SER A 72 10.48 -7.25 0.50
CA SER A 72 9.12 -7.59 0.08
C SER A 72 9.11 -8.35 -1.24
N THR A 73 9.81 -7.85 -2.27
CA THR A 73 9.95 -8.56 -3.55
C THR A 73 10.50 -9.97 -3.35
N ARG A 74 11.57 -10.12 -2.56
CA ARG A 74 12.19 -11.43 -2.28
C ARG A 74 11.22 -12.40 -1.62
N GLU A 75 10.45 -11.93 -0.64
CA GLU A 75 9.48 -12.76 0.06
C GLU A 75 8.33 -13.16 -0.87
N VAL A 76 7.80 -12.23 -1.68
CA VAL A 76 6.77 -12.54 -2.68
C VAL A 76 7.29 -13.56 -3.70
N LEU A 77 8.51 -13.41 -4.20
CA LEU A 77 9.13 -14.39 -5.11
C LEU A 77 9.27 -15.77 -4.47
N ARG A 78 9.68 -15.83 -3.20
CA ARG A 78 9.79 -17.08 -2.45
C ARG A 78 8.43 -17.76 -2.29
N LEU A 79 7.41 -17.02 -1.88
CA LEU A 79 6.04 -17.52 -1.70
C LEU A 79 5.43 -17.95 -3.04
N ALA A 80 5.60 -17.17 -4.11
CA ALA A 80 5.09 -17.50 -5.43
C ALA A 80 5.74 -18.77 -6.00
N LYS A 81 7.05 -18.94 -5.86
CA LYS A 81 7.75 -20.17 -6.26
C LYS A 81 7.23 -21.39 -5.48
N ALA A 82 7.01 -21.25 -4.17
CA ALA A 82 6.39 -22.30 -3.36
C ALA A 82 4.94 -22.63 -3.78
N ALA A 83 4.23 -21.65 -4.37
CA ALA A 83 2.89 -21.81 -4.94
C ALA A 83 2.89 -22.30 -6.41
N GLY A 84 4.04 -22.69 -6.96
CA GLY A 84 4.16 -23.25 -8.31
C GLY A 84 4.30 -22.23 -9.43
N PHE A 85 4.64 -20.97 -9.13
CA PHE A 85 4.95 -19.97 -10.15
C PHE A 85 6.38 -20.11 -10.65
N ALA A 86 6.60 -19.87 -11.93
CA ALA A 86 7.89 -19.90 -12.60
C ALA A 86 8.23 -18.55 -13.23
N GLU A 87 9.52 -18.22 -13.30
CA GLU A 87 9.98 -17.01 -14.00
C GLU A 87 9.55 -17.02 -15.47
N PHE A 88 9.02 -15.91 -15.95
CA PHE A 88 8.60 -15.75 -17.34
C PHE A 88 9.82 -15.44 -18.24
N ASN A 89 10.32 -16.45 -18.91
CA ASN A 89 11.53 -16.38 -19.74
C ASN A 89 11.27 -16.55 -21.24
N SER A 90 10.17 -17.25 -21.62
CA SER A 90 9.90 -17.60 -23.02
C SER A 90 8.42 -17.59 -23.35
N ALA A 91 8.09 -17.35 -24.62
CA ALA A 91 6.71 -17.22 -25.11
C ALA A 91 5.88 -18.51 -24.96
N ASP A 92 6.50 -19.67 -25.05
CA ASP A 92 5.85 -20.98 -24.93
C ASP A 92 5.31 -21.28 -23.53
N GLN A 93 5.72 -20.48 -22.52
CA GLN A 93 5.18 -20.55 -21.17
C GLN A 93 3.78 -19.93 -21.05
N VAL A 94 3.35 -19.07 -22.01
CA VAL A 94 2.06 -18.35 -21.93
C VAL A 94 0.93 -19.26 -22.42
N LYS A 95 0.53 -20.17 -21.56
CA LYS A 95 -0.59 -21.11 -21.79
C LYS A 95 -1.66 -20.91 -20.71
N SER A 96 -2.91 -21.19 -21.06
CA SER A 96 -4.04 -21.14 -20.10
C SER A 96 -3.71 -21.93 -18.83
N GLY A 97 -3.90 -21.30 -17.67
CA GLY A 97 -3.56 -21.83 -16.35
C GLY A 97 -2.09 -21.68 -15.95
N ALA A 98 -1.19 -21.19 -16.83
CA ALA A 98 0.21 -20.99 -16.49
C ALA A 98 0.36 -19.93 -15.36
N ARG A 99 1.31 -20.20 -14.45
CA ARG A 99 1.64 -19.37 -13.30
C ARG A 99 3.02 -18.76 -13.50
N LEU A 100 3.06 -17.45 -13.74
CA LEU A 100 4.27 -16.77 -14.17
C LEU A 100 4.68 -15.67 -13.21
N ILE A 101 5.99 -15.46 -13.08
CA ILE A 101 6.62 -14.37 -12.34
C ILE A 101 7.34 -13.47 -13.34
N VAL A 102 7.14 -12.17 -13.22
CA VAL A 102 7.97 -11.15 -13.88
C VAL A 102 8.65 -10.33 -12.80
N ASN A 103 9.96 -10.50 -12.65
CA ASN A 103 10.75 -9.78 -11.66
C ASN A 103 11.24 -8.44 -12.22
N GLY A 104 10.87 -7.34 -11.57
CA GLY A 104 11.29 -5.98 -11.85
C GLY A 104 12.52 -5.59 -11.05
N ARG A 105 13.70 -6.12 -11.39
CA ARG A 105 15.00 -5.74 -10.80
C ARG A 105 15.08 -5.94 -9.28
N ASP A 106 14.39 -6.94 -8.73
CA ASP A 106 14.24 -7.21 -7.29
C ASP A 106 13.55 -6.08 -6.49
N ARG A 107 12.85 -5.15 -7.14
CA ARG A 107 12.21 -3.98 -6.51
C ARG A 107 10.75 -3.79 -6.92
N ALA A 108 10.29 -4.57 -7.89
CA ALA A 108 8.90 -4.69 -8.29
C ALA A 108 8.65 -6.12 -8.76
N VAL A 109 7.41 -6.57 -8.77
CA VAL A 109 7.07 -7.91 -9.23
C VAL A 109 5.66 -7.95 -9.81
N ILE A 110 5.48 -8.74 -10.88
CA ILE A 110 4.16 -9.07 -11.39
C ILE A 110 4.00 -10.60 -11.29
N LEU A 111 2.93 -11.03 -10.63
CA LEU A 111 2.47 -12.41 -10.61
C LEU A 111 1.32 -12.54 -11.61
N VAL A 112 1.33 -13.59 -12.42
CA VAL A 112 0.33 -13.81 -13.48
C VAL A 112 -0.20 -15.23 -13.40
N VAL A 113 -1.52 -15.39 -13.41
CA VAL A 113 -2.19 -16.66 -13.75
C VAL A 113 -2.90 -16.45 -15.07
N VAL A 114 -2.43 -17.10 -16.12
CA VAL A 114 -2.95 -16.91 -17.49
C VAL A 114 -4.37 -17.46 -17.59
N GLY A 115 -5.30 -16.64 -18.06
CA GLY A 115 -6.70 -17.00 -18.22
C GLY A 115 -6.98 -17.97 -19.37
N SER A 116 -8.24 -18.41 -19.47
CA SER A 116 -8.72 -19.18 -20.62
C SER A 116 -8.98 -18.29 -21.85
N ASP A 117 -9.37 -17.03 -21.63
CA ASP A 117 -9.55 -16.05 -22.69
C ASP A 117 -8.21 -15.48 -23.15
N PRO A 118 -8.10 -15.04 -24.41
CA PRO A 118 -6.90 -14.32 -24.87
C PRO A 118 -6.64 -13.06 -24.04
N ILE A 119 -5.38 -12.76 -23.76
CA ILE A 119 -5.00 -11.58 -22.95
C ILE A 119 -5.48 -10.27 -23.61
N VAL A 120 -5.58 -10.23 -24.93
CA VAL A 120 -6.14 -9.09 -25.69
C VAL A 120 -7.61 -8.78 -25.33
N ALA A 121 -8.33 -9.73 -24.76
CA ALA A 121 -9.69 -9.55 -24.25
C ALA A 121 -9.76 -8.90 -22.84
N GLY A 122 -8.61 -8.54 -22.29
CA GLY A 122 -8.46 -7.89 -20.99
C GLY A 122 -8.07 -8.84 -19.86
N SER A 123 -7.53 -8.26 -18.82
CA SER A 123 -7.05 -8.95 -17.61
C SER A 123 -7.73 -8.37 -16.36
N ARG A 124 -7.67 -9.10 -15.25
CA ARG A 124 -8.01 -8.62 -13.91
C ARG A 124 -6.72 -8.34 -13.17
N VAL A 125 -6.45 -7.07 -12.90
CA VAL A 125 -5.19 -6.63 -12.31
C VAL A 125 -5.43 -6.04 -10.93
N ILE A 126 -4.62 -6.41 -9.95
CA ILE A 126 -4.53 -5.73 -8.67
C ILE A 126 -3.17 -5.06 -8.65
N GLY A 127 -3.16 -3.73 -8.74
CA GLY A 127 -1.96 -2.90 -8.65
C GLY A 127 -1.80 -2.37 -7.23
N THR A 128 -0.60 -2.49 -6.66
CA THR A 128 -0.23 -2.01 -5.31
C THR A 128 1.17 -1.43 -5.34
N HIS A 129 1.61 -0.82 -4.22
CA HIS A 129 3.03 -0.57 -3.98
C HIS A 129 3.52 -1.32 -2.75
N HIS A 130 4.84 -1.45 -2.57
CA HIS A 130 5.42 -2.15 -1.42
C HIS A 130 6.63 -1.45 -0.80
N ASP A 131 6.96 -0.27 -1.28
CA ASP A 131 7.76 0.69 -0.53
C ASP A 131 6.92 1.31 0.60
N SER A 132 7.55 1.89 1.56
CA SER A 132 6.93 2.57 2.71
C SER A 132 7.88 3.64 3.20
N PRO A 133 7.41 4.70 3.87
CA PRO A 133 8.27 5.74 4.40
C PRO A 133 9.34 5.19 5.34
N HIS A 134 10.57 5.67 5.20
CA HIS A 134 11.73 5.24 5.97
C HIS A 134 12.81 6.34 6.00
N ILE A 135 13.97 6.02 6.54
CA ILE A 135 15.11 6.92 6.58
C ILE A 135 16.29 6.25 5.86
N ASP A 136 16.77 6.87 4.76
CA ASP A 136 17.93 6.39 4.01
C ASP A 136 19.23 6.94 4.55
N LEU A 137 20.33 6.18 4.40
CA LEU A 137 21.67 6.73 4.56
C LEU A 137 22.08 7.56 3.35
N LYS A 138 22.65 8.75 3.57
CA LYS A 138 23.25 9.56 2.49
C LYS A 138 24.47 8.87 1.89
N ALA A 139 24.92 9.29 0.70
CA ALA A 139 26.07 8.72 -0.01
C ALA A 139 27.41 8.84 0.76
N ARG A 140 27.51 9.76 1.69
CA ARG A 140 28.64 9.90 2.63
C ARG A 140 28.06 10.00 4.04
N PRO A 141 27.67 8.87 4.64
CA PRO A 141 26.85 8.93 5.84
C PRO A 141 27.67 9.09 7.12
N ILE A 142 28.94 8.70 7.14
CA ILE A 142 29.70 8.56 8.37
C ILE A 142 30.35 9.88 8.76
N TYR A 143 30.09 10.34 9.99
CA TYR A 143 30.74 11.51 10.56
C TYR A 143 30.89 11.41 12.09
N SER A 144 31.78 12.21 12.63
CA SER A 144 32.05 12.27 14.09
C SER A 144 31.47 13.54 14.69
N SER A 145 30.82 13.43 15.82
CA SER A 145 30.37 14.57 16.64
C SER A 145 30.41 14.23 18.13
N ASN A 146 31.03 15.11 18.91
CA ASN A 146 31.07 15.04 20.39
C ASN A 146 31.45 13.65 20.95
N GLY A 147 32.40 12.96 20.31
CA GLY A 147 32.88 11.65 20.74
C GLY A 147 32.06 10.47 20.25
N TYR A 148 31.01 10.71 19.45
CA TYR A 148 30.24 9.68 18.81
C TYR A 148 30.49 9.62 17.30
N THR A 149 30.22 8.48 16.69
CA THR A 149 30.04 8.35 15.25
C THR A 149 28.54 8.25 14.97
N LEU A 150 28.07 9.05 14.00
CA LEU A 150 26.67 9.10 13.55
C LEU A 150 26.61 8.78 12.06
N PHE A 151 25.39 8.43 11.60
CA PHE A 151 25.07 8.33 10.18
C PHE A 151 24.25 9.54 9.72
N LYS A 152 24.71 10.22 8.68
CA LYS A 152 23.93 11.24 7.95
C LYS A 152 22.82 10.56 7.16
N THR A 153 21.62 11.10 7.31
CA THR A 153 20.41 10.50 6.74
C THR A 153 19.60 11.47 5.88
N ILE A 154 18.64 10.91 5.15
CA ILE A 154 17.57 11.62 4.47
C ILE A 154 16.29 10.78 4.60
N TYR A 155 15.16 11.40 4.90
CA TYR A 155 13.91 10.67 4.96
C TYR A 155 13.29 10.48 3.57
N TYR A 156 12.63 9.34 3.38
CA TYR A 156 11.90 8.91 2.20
C TYR A 156 10.40 8.92 2.49
N GLY A 157 9.57 9.51 1.61
CA GLY A 157 8.13 9.65 1.80
C GLY A 157 7.74 10.67 2.88
N GLY A 158 6.46 10.74 3.18
CA GLY A 158 5.89 11.69 4.13
C GLY A 158 5.91 11.17 5.56
N ILE A 159 6.82 11.63 6.43
CA ILE A 159 6.90 11.22 7.84
C ILE A 159 6.66 12.35 8.83
N LYS A 160 6.14 12.00 10.01
CA LYS A 160 6.23 12.86 11.19
C LYS A 160 7.56 12.59 11.89
N LYS A 161 8.55 13.45 11.63
CA LYS A 161 9.96 13.26 12.02
C LYS A 161 10.15 12.87 13.49
N TYR A 162 9.43 13.50 14.41
CA TYR A 162 9.51 13.24 15.86
C TYR A 162 9.16 11.81 16.26
N GLN A 163 8.35 11.09 15.45
CA GLN A 163 7.98 9.72 15.76
C GLN A 163 9.12 8.72 15.58
N TRP A 164 10.18 9.12 14.89
CA TRP A 164 11.33 8.26 14.56
C TRP A 164 12.45 8.37 15.59
N ALA A 165 12.44 9.41 16.44
CA ALA A 165 13.36 9.53 17.57
C ALA A 165 13.07 8.53 18.69
N ASN A 166 14.08 8.20 19.48
CA ASN A 166 14.03 7.30 20.65
C ASN A 166 13.47 5.89 20.35
N ARG A 167 13.66 5.42 19.13
CA ARG A 167 13.24 4.07 18.71
C ARG A 167 14.44 3.24 18.33
N ALA A 168 14.35 1.94 18.59
CA ALA A 168 15.28 0.97 18.03
C ALA A 168 15.02 0.84 16.51
N LEU A 169 16.02 1.18 15.72
CA LEU A 169 16.02 1.07 14.27
C LEU A 169 16.99 -0.01 13.81
N ALA A 170 16.60 -0.76 12.79
CA ALA A 170 17.46 -1.69 12.08
C ALA A 170 18.00 -1.02 10.81
N LEU A 171 19.24 -1.32 10.44
CA LEU A 171 19.84 -0.95 9.16
C LEU A 171 19.74 -2.12 8.20
N ILE A 172 19.01 -1.96 7.12
CA ILE A 172 18.78 -3.01 6.12
C ILE A 172 19.02 -2.48 4.71
N GLY A 173 19.31 -3.37 3.78
CA GLY A 173 19.37 -3.01 2.37
C GLY A 173 20.45 -3.77 1.60
N ARG A 174 20.97 -3.13 0.58
CA ARG A 174 21.94 -3.71 -0.36
C ARG A 174 23.04 -2.70 -0.68
N VAL A 175 24.25 -3.20 -0.80
CA VAL A 175 25.41 -2.47 -1.34
C VAL A 175 25.89 -3.22 -2.59
N ASP A 176 25.93 -2.54 -3.72
CA ASP A 176 26.55 -3.06 -4.93
C ASP A 176 27.94 -2.45 -5.09
N THR A 177 28.99 -3.26 -4.96
CA THR A 177 30.38 -2.81 -5.01
C THR A 177 30.89 -2.68 -6.45
N VAL A 178 31.94 -1.90 -6.66
CA VAL A 178 32.50 -1.66 -8.02
C VAL A 178 33.06 -2.92 -8.68
N ASP A 179 33.43 -3.94 -7.90
CA ASP A 179 33.88 -5.24 -8.39
C ASP A 179 32.71 -6.21 -8.70
N GLY A 180 31.48 -5.71 -8.65
CA GLY A 180 30.27 -6.43 -9.03
C GLY A 180 29.67 -7.35 -7.96
N LYS A 181 30.16 -7.28 -6.74
CA LYS A 181 29.55 -8.02 -5.62
C LYS A 181 28.29 -7.32 -5.13
N ARG A 182 27.29 -8.12 -4.73
CA ARG A 182 26.09 -7.67 -4.02
C ARG A 182 26.16 -8.10 -2.58
N VAL A 183 26.11 -7.13 -1.69
CA VAL A 183 26.18 -7.35 -0.25
C VAL A 183 24.85 -6.96 0.37
N ASP A 184 24.14 -7.93 0.93
CA ASP A 184 22.92 -7.65 1.68
C ASP A 184 23.30 -7.32 3.13
N VAL A 185 22.79 -6.19 3.61
CA VAL A 185 22.98 -5.72 4.99
C VAL A 185 21.70 -5.91 5.77
N ALA A 186 21.81 -6.49 6.97
CA ALA A 186 20.70 -6.62 7.91
C ALA A 186 21.28 -6.60 9.34
N ILE A 187 21.14 -5.48 10.02
CA ILE A 187 21.62 -5.24 11.39
C ILE A 187 20.44 -4.74 12.23
N GLY A 188 20.18 -5.35 13.37
CA GLY A 188 19.12 -4.92 14.29
C GLY A 188 17.78 -5.67 14.15
N LEU A 189 17.74 -6.74 13.35
CA LEU A 189 16.53 -7.56 13.15
C LEU A 189 16.55 -8.87 13.96
N LYS A 190 17.70 -9.35 14.38
CA LYS A 190 17.85 -10.57 15.16
C LYS A 190 18.05 -10.25 16.63
N GLU A 191 17.64 -11.17 17.49
CA GLU A 191 17.97 -11.08 18.92
C GLU A 191 19.49 -11.02 19.11
N GLY A 192 19.94 -10.04 19.92
CA GLY A 192 21.37 -9.79 20.16
C GLY A 192 22.05 -8.88 19.14
N ASP A 193 21.40 -8.52 18.03
CA ASP A 193 21.94 -7.51 17.10
C ASP A 193 21.99 -6.14 17.77
N PRO A 194 22.99 -5.30 17.47
CA PRO A 194 22.95 -3.90 17.82
C PRO A 194 21.85 -3.17 17.03
N VAL A 195 21.26 -2.14 17.62
CA VAL A 195 20.27 -1.27 16.98
C VAL A 195 20.79 0.16 16.87
N PHE A 196 20.18 0.95 16.00
CA PHE A 196 20.47 2.37 15.83
C PHE A 196 19.37 3.20 16.45
N VAL A 197 19.73 4.35 17.06
CA VAL A 197 18.75 5.23 17.71
C VAL A 197 19.08 6.67 17.35
N ILE A 198 18.08 7.42 16.94
CA ILE A 198 18.11 8.87 16.81
C ILE A 198 17.82 9.43 18.20
N PRO A 199 18.78 10.06 18.88
CA PRO A 199 18.58 10.55 20.25
C PRO A 199 17.72 11.81 20.27
N ASP A 200 16.88 11.96 21.28
CA ASP A 200 16.15 13.18 21.61
C ASP A 200 16.71 13.79 22.89
N ASN A 201 16.45 15.06 23.11
CA ASN A 201 16.87 15.76 24.31
C ASN A 201 15.99 15.40 25.52
N ALA A 202 16.56 15.50 26.72
CA ALA A 202 15.75 15.44 27.94
C ALA A 202 14.87 16.70 28.06
N PRO A 203 13.65 16.61 28.65
CA PRO A 203 12.71 17.73 28.71
C PRO A 203 13.23 18.99 29.41
N HIS A 204 14.24 18.85 30.28
CA HIS A 204 14.86 19.98 30.95
C HIS A 204 16.10 20.57 30.24
N SER A 205 16.50 19.95 29.10
CA SER A 205 17.64 20.39 28.28
C SER A 205 17.26 20.93 26.90
N ASP A 206 15.96 21.01 26.58
CA ASP A 206 15.46 21.38 25.25
C ASP A 206 14.78 22.75 25.15
N LYS A 207 14.94 23.61 26.20
CA LYS A 207 14.28 24.92 26.28
C LYS A 207 14.49 25.80 25.05
N ASP A 208 15.67 25.73 24.45
CA ASP A 208 16.02 26.49 23.25
C ASP A 208 15.27 26.00 22.00
N LEU A 209 14.66 24.82 22.04
CA LEU A 209 13.90 24.21 20.96
C LEU A 209 12.38 24.43 21.09
N HIS A 210 11.89 24.91 22.24
CA HIS A 210 10.45 25.07 22.51
C HIS A 210 9.70 26.00 21.54
N GLY A 211 10.40 26.89 20.82
CA GLY A 211 9.84 27.79 19.82
C GLY A 211 9.68 27.17 18.43
N ARG A 212 10.09 25.94 18.24
CA ARG A 212 9.96 25.26 16.92
C ARG A 212 8.51 24.95 16.62
N LYS A 213 8.15 25.06 15.34
CA LYS A 213 6.84 24.60 14.87
C LYS A 213 6.74 23.08 15.01
N TYR A 214 5.52 22.57 15.06
CA TYR A 214 5.23 21.15 15.17
C TYR A 214 5.94 20.28 14.10
N GLU A 215 5.93 20.73 12.85
CA GLU A 215 6.59 20.06 11.73
C GLU A 215 8.13 20.07 11.83
N ASP A 216 8.69 20.97 12.63
CA ASP A 216 10.12 21.22 12.77
C ASP A 216 10.65 20.87 14.16
N VAL A 217 9.87 20.18 14.99
CA VAL A 217 10.35 19.67 16.32
C VAL A 217 11.64 18.89 16.14
N PHE A 218 11.74 18.09 15.07
CA PHE A 218 12.98 17.59 14.49
C PHE A 218 13.16 18.19 13.10
N ALA A 219 14.28 18.84 12.83
CA ALA A 219 14.67 19.19 11.46
C ALA A 219 15.09 17.90 10.70
N GLY A 220 14.98 17.90 9.38
CA GLY A 220 15.38 16.73 8.58
C GLY A 220 16.85 16.32 8.79
N GLU A 221 17.73 17.30 8.98
CA GLU A 221 19.18 17.07 9.26
C GLU A 221 19.48 16.63 10.71
N GLU A 222 18.48 16.49 11.56
CA GLU A 222 18.60 16.01 12.95
C GLU A 222 18.17 14.54 13.09
N LEU A 223 17.79 13.87 11.98
CA LEU A 223 17.41 12.45 11.98
C LEU A 223 18.63 11.52 11.88
N ASP A 224 19.73 11.88 12.53
CA ASP A 224 20.99 11.15 12.45
C ASP A 224 21.14 10.17 13.64
N PRO A 225 21.12 8.85 13.41
CA PRO A 225 21.27 7.87 14.48
C PRO A 225 22.72 7.71 14.92
N VAL A 226 22.90 7.35 16.18
CA VAL A 226 24.19 6.94 16.72
C VAL A 226 24.61 5.60 16.13
N ALA A 227 25.81 5.57 15.55
CA ALA A 227 26.44 4.38 14.97
C ALA A 227 27.54 3.78 15.82
N GLY A 228 28.16 4.56 16.72
CA GLY A 228 29.20 4.07 17.61
C GLY A 228 29.63 5.09 18.66
N SER A 229 30.24 4.60 19.76
CA SER A 229 30.68 5.43 20.90
C SER A 229 31.99 4.94 21.55
N VAL A 230 32.54 3.80 21.11
CA VAL A 230 33.71 3.20 21.72
C VAL A 230 34.93 3.38 20.81
N PRO A 231 35.95 4.14 21.21
CA PRO A 231 37.21 4.23 20.47
C PRO A 231 38.00 2.93 20.60
N GLY A 232 38.82 2.65 19.60
CA GLY A 232 39.83 1.58 19.69
C GLY A 232 41.10 2.05 20.37
N GLN A 233 42.01 1.12 20.61
CA GLN A 233 43.37 1.46 20.98
C GLN A 233 44.04 2.11 19.75
N ASP A 234 44.43 3.36 19.86
CA ASP A 234 44.99 4.17 18.78
C ASP A 234 44.07 4.37 17.54
N ALA A 235 42.73 4.21 17.71
CA ALA A 235 41.78 4.35 16.64
C ALA A 235 40.52 5.15 17.08
N SER A 236 40.03 6.01 16.21
CA SER A 236 38.81 6.78 16.46
C SER A 236 37.57 5.87 16.49
N VAL A 237 36.46 6.37 17.08
CA VAL A 237 35.16 5.68 17.04
C VAL A 237 34.73 5.43 15.58
N THR A 238 34.95 6.40 14.69
CA THR A 238 34.64 6.26 13.25
C THR A 238 35.40 5.11 12.60
N SER A 239 36.71 5.00 12.90
CA SER A 239 37.54 3.89 12.41
C SER A 239 37.03 2.52 12.90
N GLN A 240 36.52 2.45 14.15
CA GLN A 240 35.93 1.22 14.70
C GLN A 240 34.61 0.84 13.97
N VAL A 241 33.75 1.82 13.71
CA VAL A 241 32.50 1.59 12.96
C VAL A 241 32.79 1.09 11.55
N LEU A 242 33.73 1.74 10.85
CA LEU A 242 34.17 1.30 9.50
C LEU A 242 34.78 -0.10 9.54
N ALA A 243 35.66 -0.38 10.52
CA ALA A 243 36.24 -1.71 10.67
C ALA A 243 35.21 -2.79 10.94
N ALA A 244 34.15 -2.51 11.72
CA ALA A 244 33.05 -3.44 11.96
C ALA A 244 32.26 -3.73 10.67
N LEU A 245 31.92 -2.71 9.88
CA LEU A 245 31.24 -2.86 8.60
C LEU A 245 32.09 -3.62 7.57
N THR A 246 33.38 -3.29 7.50
CA THR A 246 34.34 -3.98 6.61
C THR A 246 34.52 -5.43 7.00
N SER A 247 34.69 -5.74 8.29
CA SER A 247 34.92 -7.11 8.75
C SER A 247 33.70 -8.00 8.60
N THR A 248 32.50 -7.44 8.80
CA THR A 248 31.24 -8.22 8.74
C THR A 248 30.69 -8.36 7.32
N TYR A 249 30.77 -7.30 6.53
CA TYR A 249 30.12 -7.21 5.22
C TYR A 249 31.09 -7.01 4.06
N GLY A 250 32.37 -6.72 4.30
CA GLY A 250 33.33 -6.37 3.27
C GLY A 250 33.10 -5.00 2.65
N ILE A 251 32.30 -4.14 3.29
CA ILE A 251 31.93 -2.81 2.81
C ILE A 251 33.01 -1.81 3.21
N ARG A 252 33.46 -1.00 2.25
CA ARG A 252 34.37 0.13 2.45
C ARG A 252 33.56 1.43 2.43
N GLU A 253 34.16 2.52 2.91
CA GLU A 253 33.48 3.81 3.01
C GLU A 253 32.94 4.32 1.65
N GLU A 254 33.72 4.15 0.58
CA GLU A 254 33.33 4.54 -0.76
C GLU A 254 32.15 3.74 -1.34
N ASP A 255 31.90 2.53 -0.84
CA ASP A 255 30.80 1.68 -1.32
C ASP A 255 29.41 2.22 -0.89
N PHE A 256 29.33 3.14 0.06
CA PHE A 256 28.07 3.80 0.42
C PHE A 256 27.48 4.63 -0.73
N VAL A 257 28.30 5.06 -1.72
CA VAL A 257 27.82 5.81 -2.89
C VAL A 257 26.87 4.97 -3.76
N SER A 258 27.07 3.64 -3.76
CA SER A 258 26.24 2.67 -4.48
C SER A 258 25.43 1.77 -3.53
N ALA A 259 25.07 2.29 -2.37
CA ALA A 259 24.26 1.60 -1.37
C ALA A 259 22.79 2.06 -1.42
N GLU A 260 21.88 1.13 -1.17
CA GLU A 260 20.48 1.36 -0.82
C GLU A 260 20.29 0.85 0.60
N LEU A 261 20.63 1.66 1.59
CA LEU A 261 20.62 1.31 3.02
C LEU A 261 19.58 2.14 3.75
N GLN A 262 18.63 1.47 4.37
CA GLN A 262 17.44 2.03 5.01
C GLN A 262 17.45 1.74 6.51
N LEU A 263 17.14 2.74 7.29
CA LEU A 263 16.78 2.60 8.70
C LEU A 263 15.27 2.40 8.81
N VAL A 264 14.90 1.29 9.40
CA VAL A 264 13.50 0.90 9.60
C VAL A 264 13.26 0.48 11.05
N PRO A 265 12.06 0.56 11.62
CA PRO A 265 11.78 0.05 12.96
C PRO A 265 12.20 -1.42 13.11
N SER A 266 12.93 -1.73 14.19
CA SER A 266 13.39 -3.11 14.46
C SER A 266 12.31 -4.00 15.06
N ALA A 267 11.25 -3.40 15.62
CA ALA A 267 10.18 -4.13 16.30
C ALA A 267 9.43 -5.08 15.35
N ASN A 268 9.08 -6.26 15.84
CA ASN A 268 8.27 -7.23 15.11
C ASN A 268 6.80 -6.81 15.09
N PRO A 269 6.02 -7.28 14.08
CA PRO A 269 4.56 -7.13 14.06
C PRO A 269 3.91 -7.75 15.31
N VAL A 270 2.92 -7.03 15.88
CA VAL A 270 2.25 -7.42 17.13
C VAL A 270 0.74 -7.39 16.99
N ASP A 271 0.05 -8.10 17.87
CA ASP A 271 -1.37 -7.91 18.08
C ASP A 271 -1.60 -6.69 18.97
N VAL A 272 -2.60 -5.87 18.65
CA VAL A 272 -2.96 -4.68 19.42
C VAL A 272 -4.37 -4.83 19.99
N GLY A 273 -4.57 -4.35 21.23
CA GLY A 273 -5.80 -4.47 22.00
C GLY A 273 -5.89 -5.78 22.76
N LEU A 274 -6.69 -5.79 23.87
CA LEU A 274 -6.89 -6.98 24.69
C LEU A 274 -7.62 -8.10 23.94
N ASP A 275 -8.43 -7.74 22.96
CA ASP A 275 -9.15 -8.64 22.06
C ASP A 275 -8.29 -9.13 20.88
N ARG A 276 -7.08 -8.57 20.73
CA ARG A 276 -6.11 -8.88 19.64
C ARG A 276 -6.70 -8.68 18.23
N GLY A 277 -7.69 -7.79 18.10
CA GLY A 277 -8.42 -7.53 16.86
C GLY A 277 -7.63 -6.74 15.82
N LEU A 278 -6.54 -6.07 16.23
CA LEU A 278 -5.72 -5.23 15.36
C LEU A 278 -4.31 -5.83 15.17
N VAL A 279 -3.67 -5.48 14.05
CA VAL A 279 -2.25 -5.70 13.77
C VAL A 279 -1.53 -4.37 13.92
N GLY A 280 -0.49 -4.33 14.76
CA GLY A 280 0.45 -3.20 14.85
C GLY A 280 1.77 -3.58 14.19
N ALA A 281 2.19 -2.81 13.17
CA ALA A 281 3.44 -3.07 12.45
C ALA A 281 3.91 -1.83 11.69
N TYR A 282 5.18 -1.83 11.32
CA TYR A 282 5.76 -0.87 10.39
C TYR A 282 5.45 -1.27 8.94
N GLY A 283 5.12 -0.27 8.13
CA GLY A 283 5.00 -0.39 6.67
C GLY A 283 3.81 -1.23 6.22
N GLN A 284 2.68 -1.11 6.92
CA GLN A 284 1.42 -1.64 6.45
C GLN A 284 0.93 -0.88 5.21
N ASP A 285 1.27 0.39 5.11
CA ASP A 285 1.22 1.19 3.91
C ASP A 285 2.46 0.92 3.02
N ASP A 286 2.37 0.24 1.82
CA ASP A 286 1.16 -0.51 1.40
C ASP A 286 1.49 -2.00 1.23
N ARG A 287 2.34 -2.52 2.11
CA ARG A 287 2.62 -3.98 2.15
C ARG A 287 1.39 -4.78 2.57
N LEU A 288 0.35 -4.13 3.11
CA LEU A 288 -0.94 -4.74 3.38
C LEU A 288 -1.63 -5.18 2.09
N SER A 289 -1.85 -4.23 1.17
CA SER A 289 -2.50 -4.54 -0.11
C SER A 289 -1.62 -5.44 -0.96
N SER A 290 -0.28 -5.26 -0.90
CA SER A 290 0.69 -6.13 -1.57
C SER A 290 0.59 -7.59 -1.11
N TYR A 291 0.48 -7.84 0.20
CA TYR A 291 0.24 -9.18 0.72
C TYR A 291 -1.09 -9.76 0.25
N CYS A 292 -2.18 -8.98 0.35
CA CYS A 292 -3.51 -9.41 -0.08
C CYS A 292 -3.55 -9.74 -1.57
N ALA A 293 -2.96 -8.89 -2.42
CA ALA A 293 -2.88 -9.08 -3.87
C ALA A 293 -2.07 -10.32 -4.25
N ALA A 294 -0.87 -10.47 -3.70
CA ALA A 294 -0.01 -11.61 -3.94
C ALA A 294 -0.70 -12.92 -3.49
N ARG A 295 -1.32 -12.93 -2.31
CA ARG A 295 -2.08 -14.09 -1.81
C ARG A 295 -3.27 -14.40 -2.70
N ALA A 296 -4.05 -13.39 -3.11
CA ALA A 296 -5.23 -13.60 -3.95
C ALA A 296 -4.86 -14.27 -5.29
N VAL A 297 -3.77 -13.83 -5.93
CA VAL A 297 -3.29 -14.45 -7.18
C VAL A 297 -2.68 -15.84 -6.93
N MET A 298 -1.91 -16.03 -5.86
CA MET A 298 -1.33 -17.34 -5.52
C MET A 298 -2.40 -18.38 -5.17
N ASP A 299 -3.51 -17.96 -4.57
CA ASP A 299 -4.60 -18.83 -4.15
C ASP A 299 -5.64 -19.12 -5.26
N VAL A 300 -5.48 -18.58 -6.47
CA VAL A 300 -6.30 -18.97 -7.65
C VAL A 300 -6.12 -20.47 -7.89
N LYS A 301 -7.20 -21.25 -7.75
CA LYS A 301 -7.16 -22.73 -7.88
C LYS A 301 -7.39 -23.18 -9.31
N ASP A 302 -8.47 -22.69 -9.91
CA ASP A 302 -8.88 -23.04 -11.26
C ASP A 302 -8.36 -22.00 -12.25
N THR A 303 -8.23 -22.37 -13.52
CA THR A 303 -7.88 -21.41 -14.57
C THR A 303 -8.96 -20.32 -14.65
N PRO A 304 -8.62 -19.06 -14.38
CA PRO A 304 -9.61 -17.97 -14.44
C PRO A 304 -10.03 -17.71 -15.89
N LYS A 305 -11.17 -17.09 -16.09
CA LYS A 305 -11.61 -16.66 -17.42
C LYS A 305 -10.65 -15.62 -17.99
N HIS A 306 -10.46 -14.52 -17.28
CA HIS A 306 -9.51 -13.47 -17.62
C HIS A 306 -8.17 -13.74 -16.94
N THR A 307 -7.09 -13.32 -17.57
CA THR A 307 -5.75 -13.39 -16.92
C THR A 307 -5.76 -12.60 -15.62
N ALA A 308 -5.38 -13.25 -14.52
CA ALA A 308 -5.30 -12.66 -13.19
C ALA A 308 -3.87 -12.19 -12.89
N MET A 309 -3.72 -10.95 -12.45
CA MET A 309 -2.41 -10.35 -12.16
C MET A 309 -2.37 -9.64 -10.81
N ALA A 310 -1.25 -9.75 -10.11
CA ALA A 310 -0.88 -8.84 -9.03
C ALA A 310 0.38 -8.09 -9.46
N TYR A 311 0.32 -6.77 -9.50
CA TYR A 311 1.42 -5.87 -9.80
C TYR A 311 1.82 -5.12 -8.53
N LEU A 312 2.99 -5.41 -7.99
CA LEU A 312 3.58 -4.74 -6.85
C LEU A 312 4.65 -3.79 -7.36
N SER A 313 4.35 -2.49 -7.33
CA SER A 313 5.24 -1.41 -7.75
C SER A 313 6.10 -0.88 -6.61
N ASN A 314 7.01 0.03 -6.90
CA ASN A 314 7.90 0.69 -5.97
C ASN A 314 7.85 2.21 -6.17
N PHE A 315 8.44 2.98 -5.27
CA PHE A 315 8.54 4.45 -5.36
C PHE A 315 7.21 5.21 -5.32
N GLU A 316 6.12 4.60 -4.86
CA GLU A 316 4.83 5.29 -4.74
C GLU A 316 4.95 6.49 -3.80
N GLU A 317 5.56 6.32 -2.64
CA GLU A 317 5.73 7.30 -1.56
C GLU A 317 6.50 8.58 -1.95
N VAL A 318 7.13 8.57 -3.12
CA VAL A 318 7.88 9.69 -3.68
C VAL A 318 7.49 9.99 -5.14
N GLY A 319 6.27 9.59 -5.54
CA GLY A 319 5.67 9.97 -6.82
C GLY A 319 5.84 8.97 -7.96
N SER A 320 6.15 7.70 -7.68
CA SER A 320 6.17 6.58 -8.66
C SER A 320 7.18 6.71 -9.82
N VAL A 321 8.06 7.72 -9.82
CA VAL A 321 8.97 8.02 -10.93
C VAL A 321 10.29 7.27 -10.77
N ASN A 322 10.34 6.05 -11.29
CA ASN A 322 11.53 5.20 -11.36
C ASN A 322 11.22 4.04 -12.33
N ASN A 323 12.25 3.29 -12.77
CA ASN A 323 12.07 2.15 -13.68
C ASN A 323 11.35 0.93 -13.06
N THR A 324 10.98 1.00 -11.78
CA THR A 324 10.19 0.01 -11.02
C THR A 324 8.94 0.61 -10.38
N GLY A 325 8.72 1.92 -10.53
CA GLY A 325 7.51 2.62 -10.10
C GLY A 325 6.36 2.47 -11.09
N ALA A 326 5.17 2.87 -10.68
CA ALA A 326 3.96 2.76 -11.50
C ALA A 326 4.00 3.67 -12.75
N ALA A 327 4.76 4.75 -12.74
CA ALA A 327 4.99 5.61 -13.91
C ALA A 327 5.91 4.97 -14.97
N SER A 328 6.51 3.80 -14.69
CA SER A 328 7.38 3.11 -15.63
C SER A 328 6.60 2.29 -16.65
N GLN A 329 7.33 1.84 -17.70
CA GLN A 329 6.78 0.91 -18.69
C GLN A 329 6.81 -0.56 -18.26
N PHE A 330 7.05 -0.86 -16.97
CA PHE A 330 7.23 -2.24 -16.52
C PHE A 330 5.95 -3.08 -16.71
N LEU A 331 4.79 -2.55 -16.34
CA LEU A 331 3.50 -3.22 -16.55
C LEU A 331 3.19 -3.35 -18.05
N ASN A 332 3.31 -2.26 -18.82
CA ASN A 332 3.06 -2.26 -20.27
C ASN A 332 3.97 -3.22 -21.03
N SER A 333 5.26 -3.25 -20.69
CA SER A 333 6.22 -4.20 -21.27
C SER A 333 5.86 -5.65 -20.94
N THR A 334 5.31 -5.89 -19.75
CA THR A 334 4.81 -7.21 -19.35
C THR A 334 3.59 -7.61 -20.19
N PHE A 335 2.62 -6.71 -20.35
CA PHE A 335 1.47 -6.95 -21.24
C PHE A 335 1.91 -7.21 -22.68
N ALA A 336 2.81 -6.39 -23.23
CA ALA A 336 3.34 -6.56 -24.60
C ALA A 336 3.98 -7.93 -24.78
N ARG A 337 4.78 -8.39 -23.82
CA ARG A 337 5.42 -9.72 -23.85
C ARG A 337 4.38 -10.85 -23.79
N LEU A 338 3.38 -10.73 -22.93
CA LEU A 338 2.34 -11.74 -22.76
C LEU A 338 1.41 -11.81 -23.99
N VAL A 339 0.94 -10.67 -24.50
CA VAL A 339 0.13 -10.58 -25.72
C VAL A 339 0.91 -11.05 -26.93
N GLY A 340 2.17 -10.60 -27.04
CA GLY A 340 3.09 -11.02 -28.13
C GLY A 340 3.34 -12.53 -28.12
N ALA A 341 3.45 -13.15 -26.94
CA ALA A 341 3.58 -14.61 -26.82
C ALA A 341 2.36 -15.37 -27.35
N GLN A 342 1.15 -14.83 -27.19
CA GLN A 342 -0.08 -15.44 -27.74
C GLN A 342 -0.29 -15.14 -29.21
N ARG A 343 0.06 -13.94 -29.69
CA ARG A 343 -0.16 -13.50 -31.08
C ARG A 343 0.95 -13.92 -32.04
N GLY A 344 2.14 -14.20 -31.53
CA GLY A 344 3.30 -14.56 -32.31
C GLY A 344 3.63 -13.49 -33.37
N LYS A 345 3.74 -13.88 -34.63
CA LYS A 345 4.08 -12.97 -35.74
C LYS A 345 2.98 -11.95 -36.09
N GLU A 346 1.77 -12.17 -35.62
CA GLU A 346 0.63 -11.27 -35.84
C GLU A 346 0.51 -10.16 -34.81
N TYR A 347 1.40 -10.11 -33.82
CA TYR A 347 1.38 -9.09 -32.79
C TYR A 347 1.63 -7.70 -33.36
N THR A 348 0.80 -6.75 -32.90
CA THR A 348 0.90 -5.32 -33.20
C THR A 348 0.77 -4.50 -31.90
N ASP A 349 1.24 -3.25 -31.93
CA ASP A 349 1.03 -2.32 -30.79
C ASP A 349 -0.47 -2.10 -30.51
N LEU A 350 -1.33 -2.20 -31.53
CA LEU A 350 -2.77 -2.11 -31.35
C LEU A 350 -3.33 -3.25 -30.46
N ASP A 351 -2.73 -4.43 -30.50
CA ASP A 351 -3.13 -5.55 -29.65
C ASP A 351 -2.79 -5.28 -28.19
N LEU A 352 -1.65 -4.64 -27.92
CA LEU A 352 -1.30 -4.15 -26.58
C LEU A 352 -2.33 -3.13 -26.09
N ARG A 353 -2.64 -2.11 -26.90
CA ARG A 353 -3.64 -1.07 -26.54
C ARG A 353 -5.02 -1.65 -26.26
N LYS A 354 -5.45 -2.62 -27.05
CA LYS A 354 -6.71 -3.36 -26.82
C LYS A 354 -6.68 -4.13 -25.49
N ALA A 355 -5.56 -4.82 -25.19
CA ALA A 355 -5.44 -5.58 -23.96
C ALA A 355 -5.51 -4.66 -22.72
N LEU A 356 -4.79 -3.53 -22.73
CA LEU A 356 -4.81 -2.55 -21.66
C LEU A 356 -6.21 -1.97 -21.47
N ARG A 357 -6.84 -1.44 -22.53
CA ARG A 357 -8.18 -0.85 -22.49
C ARG A 357 -9.28 -1.81 -22.04
N ALA A 358 -9.15 -3.09 -22.35
CA ALA A 358 -10.12 -4.12 -21.93
C ALA A 358 -9.87 -4.63 -20.49
N SER A 359 -8.79 -4.20 -19.86
CA SER A 359 -8.42 -4.65 -18.51
C SER A 359 -9.09 -3.82 -17.43
N GLU A 360 -9.44 -4.51 -16.34
CA GLU A 360 -10.00 -3.91 -15.13
C GLU A 360 -9.01 -4.01 -13.99
N VAL A 361 -8.88 -2.93 -13.23
CA VAL A 361 -7.84 -2.77 -12.22
C VAL A 361 -8.41 -2.33 -10.89
N ILE A 362 -7.99 -3.00 -9.83
CA ILE A 362 -8.05 -2.46 -8.47
C ILE A 362 -6.71 -1.79 -8.19
N SER A 363 -6.69 -0.47 -8.11
CA SER A 363 -5.59 0.28 -7.51
C SER A 363 -5.74 0.15 -6.00
N ALA A 364 -5.00 -0.80 -5.45
CA ALA A 364 -5.10 -1.18 -4.06
C ALA A 364 -4.04 -0.43 -3.25
N ASP A 365 -4.51 0.32 -2.25
CA ASP A 365 -3.66 1.10 -1.39
C ASP A 365 -4.41 1.39 -0.08
N THR A 366 -3.70 1.48 1.04
CA THR A 366 -4.32 1.78 2.32
C THR A 366 -4.92 3.18 2.36
N ASN A 367 -5.68 3.51 3.38
CA ASN A 367 -6.28 4.82 3.55
C ASN A 367 -6.41 5.19 5.02
N ASP A 368 -6.50 6.49 5.30
CA ASP A 368 -6.71 6.97 6.67
C ASP A 368 -8.02 6.44 7.25
N GLY A 369 -7.94 5.76 8.39
CA GLY A 369 -9.09 5.47 9.25
C GLY A 369 -9.41 6.64 10.18
N ILE A 370 -10.68 6.82 10.54
CA ILE A 370 -11.04 7.82 11.53
C ILE A 370 -10.30 7.53 12.85
N ASN A 371 -9.52 8.52 13.28
CA ASN A 371 -8.76 8.40 14.51
C ASN A 371 -9.69 8.67 15.71
N PRO A 372 -9.86 7.72 16.66
CA PRO A 372 -10.79 7.88 17.78
C PRO A 372 -10.38 9.00 18.75
N VAL A 373 -9.11 9.40 18.75
CA VAL A 373 -8.58 10.49 19.58
C VAL A 373 -8.71 11.84 18.87
N PHE A 374 -8.64 11.85 17.53
CA PHE A 374 -8.69 13.05 16.70
C PHE A 374 -9.77 12.95 15.61
N PRO A 375 -11.04 12.66 15.96
CA PRO A 375 -12.10 12.42 14.96
C PRO A 375 -12.37 13.63 14.06
N GLN A 376 -12.07 14.83 14.52
CA GLN A 376 -12.26 16.08 13.78
C GLN A 376 -11.34 16.21 12.55
N THR A 377 -10.33 15.36 12.40
CA THR A 377 -9.44 15.38 11.22
C THR A 377 -10.08 14.73 10.00
N SER A 378 -11.10 13.90 10.18
CA SER A 378 -11.80 13.18 9.13
C SER A 378 -13.10 13.89 8.71
N GLU A 379 -13.59 13.59 7.49
CA GLU A 379 -14.92 13.99 7.03
C GLU A 379 -15.98 13.15 7.78
N PRO A 380 -16.97 13.80 8.50
CA PRO A 380 -17.83 13.08 9.42
C PRO A 380 -18.72 12.00 8.78
N SER A 381 -19.20 12.23 7.54
CA SER A 381 -20.15 11.33 6.85
C SER A 381 -19.45 10.27 5.98
N GLY A 382 -18.21 10.52 5.58
CA GLY A 382 -17.46 9.68 4.64
C GLY A 382 -16.16 9.09 5.17
N ALA A 383 -15.92 9.15 6.51
CA ALA A 383 -14.69 8.60 7.08
C ALA A 383 -14.73 7.07 7.16
N ALA A 384 -13.67 6.43 6.73
CA ALA A 384 -13.48 4.99 6.89
C ALA A 384 -13.21 4.62 8.37
N ARG A 385 -13.73 3.49 8.81
CA ARG A 385 -13.60 2.97 10.18
C ARG A 385 -12.94 1.60 10.17
N LEU A 386 -11.99 1.39 11.08
CA LEU A 386 -11.43 0.07 11.30
C LEU A 386 -12.53 -0.90 11.75
N GLY A 387 -12.50 -2.12 11.22
CA GLY A 387 -13.50 -3.14 11.53
C GLY A 387 -14.75 -3.11 10.65
N ASN A 388 -14.81 -2.25 9.62
CA ASN A 388 -15.98 -2.12 8.75
C ASN A 388 -15.75 -2.65 7.31
N GLY A 389 -14.63 -3.32 7.06
CA GLY A 389 -14.33 -3.98 5.79
C GLY A 389 -13.59 -3.10 4.79
N ALA A 390 -13.53 -3.58 3.55
CA ALA A 390 -12.81 -2.92 2.46
C ALA A 390 -13.38 -1.53 2.14
N VAL A 391 -12.53 -0.60 1.74
CA VAL A 391 -12.91 0.80 1.44
C VAL A 391 -12.91 1.02 -0.06
N ILE A 392 -14.01 1.56 -0.59
CA ILE A 392 -14.06 2.19 -1.91
C ILE A 392 -13.70 3.67 -1.70
N LYS A 393 -12.57 4.11 -2.25
CA LYS A 393 -12.15 5.51 -2.21
C LYS A 393 -12.90 6.29 -3.28
N LYS A 394 -13.42 7.46 -2.94
CA LYS A 394 -14.08 8.36 -3.88
C LYS A 394 -13.62 9.80 -3.68
N TYR A 395 -13.38 10.49 -4.80
CA TYR A 395 -12.83 11.84 -4.82
C TYR A 395 -11.43 11.92 -4.17
N GLY A 396 -10.59 10.92 -4.49
CA GLY A 396 -9.17 10.94 -4.11
C GLY A 396 -8.38 11.99 -4.89
N ALA A 397 -7.12 12.22 -4.49
CA ALA A 397 -6.25 13.16 -5.20
C ALA A 397 -5.86 12.63 -6.59
N GLY A 398 -6.23 13.37 -7.63
CA GLY A 398 -5.76 13.17 -9.01
C GLY A 398 -6.41 12.03 -9.81
N PHE A 399 -7.32 11.25 -9.21
CA PHE A 399 -7.97 10.14 -9.88
C PHE A 399 -9.32 9.79 -9.22
N ASP A 400 -10.33 9.42 -10.01
CA ASP A 400 -11.59 8.83 -9.53
C ASP A 400 -12.14 7.84 -10.57
N ALA A 401 -12.81 6.79 -10.09
CA ALA A 401 -13.37 5.75 -10.94
C ALA A 401 -14.71 6.18 -11.56
N ASN A 402 -15.03 5.62 -12.76
CA ASN A 402 -16.33 5.78 -13.40
C ASN A 402 -17.45 5.10 -12.60
N SER A 403 -18.64 5.68 -12.62
CA SER A 403 -19.80 5.20 -11.83
C SER A 403 -20.19 3.77 -12.13
N GLU A 404 -20.09 3.35 -13.39
CA GLU A 404 -20.41 2.01 -13.88
C GLU A 404 -19.49 0.97 -13.26
N PHE A 405 -18.20 1.27 -13.16
CA PHE A 405 -17.22 0.36 -12.56
C PHE A 405 -17.40 0.29 -11.04
N ILE A 406 -17.65 1.42 -10.38
CA ILE A 406 -18.01 1.44 -8.95
C ILE A 406 -19.26 0.58 -8.70
N ALA A 407 -20.30 0.68 -9.55
CA ALA A 407 -21.51 -0.11 -9.40
C ALA A 407 -21.24 -1.61 -9.56
N LYS A 408 -20.40 -2.00 -10.54
CA LYS A 408 -19.94 -3.38 -10.72
C LYS A 408 -19.22 -3.92 -9.49
N ILE A 409 -18.26 -3.16 -8.95
CA ILE A 409 -17.49 -3.55 -7.76
C ILE A 409 -18.40 -3.69 -6.54
N ARG A 410 -19.33 -2.76 -6.31
CA ARG A 410 -20.34 -2.89 -5.25
C ARG A 410 -21.15 -4.16 -5.41
N GLY A 411 -21.59 -4.48 -6.63
CA GLY A 411 -22.33 -5.71 -6.92
C GLY A 411 -21.53 -6.97 -6.58
N LEU A 412 -20.21 -6.99 -6.84
CA LEU A 412 -19.33 -8.10 -6.47
C LEU A 412 -19.20 -8.24 -4.94
N LEU A 413 -19.03 -7.13 -4.23
CA LEU A 413 -18.93 -7.11 -2.77
C LEU A 413 -20.23 -7.64 -2.12
N ASP A 414 -21.37 -7.09 -2.50
CA ASP A 414 -22.68 -7.44 -1.95
C ASP A 414 -23.08 -8.89 -2.25
N LYS A 415 -22.90 -9.35 -3.50
CA LYS A 415 -23.19 -10.73 -3.92
C LYS A 415 -22.39 -11.77 -3.13
N ASN A 416 -21.17 -11.42 -2.74
CA ASN A 416 -20.28 -12.33 -2.02
C ASN A 416 -20.29 -12.13 -0.51
N GLY A 417 -21.14 -11.24 0.01
CA GLY A 417 -21.26 -10.96 1.45
C GLY A 417 -19.93 -10.48 2.04
N ILE A 418 -19.22 -9.62 1.32
CA ILE A 418 -17.97 -9.02 1.77
C ILE A 418 -18.28 -7.65 2.35
N ALA A 419 -17.88 -7.43 3.60
CA ALA A 419 -18.06 -6.15 4.26
C ALA A 419 -17.26 -5.05 3.56
N TRP A 420 -17.89 -3.91 3.30
CA TRP A 420 -17.28 -2.77 2.64
C TRP A 420 -17.86 -1.44 3.11
N GLN A 421 -17.12 -0.38 2.89
CA GLN A 421 -17.47 1.00 3.24
C GLN A 421 -16.90 1.95 2.18
N THR A 422 -17.15 3.26 2.34
CA THR A 422 -16.60 4.30 1.46
C THR A 422 -15.72 5.24 2.24
N GLN A 423 -14.81 5.92 1.54
CA GLN A 423 -14.10 7.08 2.05
C GLN A 423 -14.17 8.23 1.07
N THR A 424 -14.43 9.41 1.62
CA THR A 424 -14.32 10.69 0.91
C THR A 424 -13.50 11.64 1.80
N PRO A 425 -12.51 12.37 1.27
CA PRO A 425 -11.71 13.32 2.04
C PRO A 425 -12.53 14.55 2.42
N LYS A 426 -12.06 15.33 3.38
CA LYS A 426 -12.56 16.69 3.61
C LYS A 426 -12.30 17.57 2.39
N VAL A 427 -13.20 18.52 2.10
CA VAL A 427 -13.11 19.41 0.93
C VAL A 427 -11.78 20.18 0.90
N ASP A 428 -11.36 20.73 2.04
CA ASP A 428 -10.08 21.44 2.18
C ASP A 428 -8.99 20.54 2.81
N GLY A 429 -9.21 19.23 2.82
CA GLY A 429 -8.28 18.26 3.36
C GLY A 429 -7.30 17.77 2.29
N TYR A 430 -6.10 17.40 2.72
CA TYR A 430 -5.14 16.69 1.87
C TYR A 430 -5.58 15.22 1.72
N SER A 431 -5.59 14.71 0.50
CA SER A 431 -5.69 13.29 0.19
C SER A 431 -4.40 12.87 -0.54
N GLY A 432 -3.77 11.81 -0.08
CA GLY A 432 -2.63 11.21 -0.77
C GLY A 432 -3.01 10.72 -2.18
N GLY A 433 -2.05 10.66 -3.08
CA GLY A 433 -2.20 10.01 -4.38
C GLY A 433 -2.19 8.48 -4.23
N THR A 434 -2.40 7.79 -5.35
CA THR A 434 -2.25 6.34 -5.49
C THR A 434 -1.69 6.04 -6.88
N ILE A 435 -1.33 4.79 -7.14
CA ILE A 435 -0.88 4.38 -8.48
C ILE A 435 -2.00 4.39 -9.53
N GLY A 436 -3.27 4.55 -9.13
CA GLY A 436 -4.45 4.47 -10.00
C GLY A 436 -4.42 5.44 -11.18
N GLY A 437 -3.92 6.65 -10.96
CA GLY A 437 -3.76 7.67 -12.01
C GLY A 437 -2.84 7.21 -13.16
N TYR A 438 -1.76 6.52 -12.85
CA TYR A 438 -0.83 5.99 -13.86
C TYR A 438 -1.46 4.85 -14.66
N LEU A 439 -2.24 3.99 -14.01
CA LEU A 439 -2.90 2.85 -14.65
C LEU A 439 -4.08 3.30 -15.52
N SER A 440 -4.83 4.31 -15.07
CA SER A 440 -5.94 4.88 -15.85
C SER A 440 -5.44 5.65 -17.08
N ALA A 441 -4.24 6.24 -17.05
CA ALA A 441 -3.61 6.88 -18.20
C ALA A 441 -3.33 5.91 -19.37
N GLU A 442 -3.30 4.60 -19.10
CA GLU A 442 -3.18 3.54 -20.11
C GLU A 442 -4.56 3.04 -20.62
N GLU A 443 -5.62 3.82 -20.40
CA GLU A 443 -7.01 3.52 -20.77
C GLU A 443 -7.64 2.32 -20.04
N MET A 444 -7.03 1.81 -18.97
CA MET A 444 -7.61 0.74 -18.16
C MET A 444 -8.81 1.26 -17.35
N GLU A 445 -9.78 0.39 -17.07
CA GLU A 445 -10.86 0.70 -16.13
C GLU A 445 -10.36 0.49 -14.69
N VAL A 446 -10.19 1.57 -13.93
CA VAL A 446 -9.49 1.55 -12.64
C VAL A 446 -10.39 2.06 -11.52
N ILE A 447 -10.29 1.45 -10.34
CA ILE A 447 -10.90 1.93 -9.09
C ILE A 447 -9.90 1.88 -7.94
N ASP A 448 -9.86 2.93 -7.11
CA ASP A 448 -9.08 2.93 -5.88
C ASP A 448 -9.86 2.28 -4.73
N MET A 449 -9.22 1.30 -4.10
CA MET A 449 -9.76 0.61 -2.93
C MET A 449 -8.67 0.32 -1.90
N GLY A 450 -9.05 0.18 -0.64
CA GLY A 450 -8.06 -0.09 0.39
C GLY A 450 -8.59 -0.63 1.71
N VAL A 451 -7.73 -0.57 2.70
CA VAL A 451 -8.00 -0.92 4.09
C VAL A 451 -7.67 0.27 4.97
N PRO A 452 -8.55 0.66 5.92
CA PRO A 452 -8.27 1.81 6.77
C PRO A 452 -7.15 1.50 7.77
N LEU A 453 -6.21 2.43 7.90
CA LEU A 453 -5.14 2.42 8.88
C LEU A 453 -5.32 3.53 9.92
N LEU A 454 -4.83 3.30 11.13
CA LEU A 454 -4.48 4.36 12.08
C LEU A 454 -2.97 4.56 12.07
N SER A 455 -2.54 5.81 12.20
CA SER A 455 -1.12 6.19 12.25
C SER A 455 -0.34 5.80 10.98
N MET A 456 -0.97 5.96 9.79
CA MET A 456 -0.30 5.80 8.51
C MET A 456 1.03 6.56 8.46
N HIS A 457 2.07 6.00 7.85
CA HIS A 457 3.44 6.52 7.77
C HIS A 457 4.19 6.62 9.12
N ALA A 458 3.58 6.14 10.22
CA ALA A 458 4.30 6.06 11.49
C ALA A 458 5.18 4.80 11.57
N PRO A 459 6.17 4.79 12.46
CA PRO A 459 6.96 3.59 12.75
C PRO A 459 6.15 2.38 13.28
N LEU A 460 4.91 2.61 13.71
CA LEU A 460 3.93 1.59 14.05
C LEU A 460 2.55 2.05 13.58
N GLU A 461 2.04 1.40 12.57
CA GLU A 461 0.70 1.58 12.00
C GLU A 461 -0.24 0.50 12.52
N MET A 462 -1.56 0.74 12.46
CA MET A 462 -2.54 -0.23 12.94
C MET A 462 -3.64 -0.48 11.90
N SER A 463 -3.91 -1.76 11.60
CA SER A 463 -5.03 -2.22 10.78
C SER A 463 -5.92 -3.18 11.53
N SER A 464 -7.20 -3.32 11.13
CA SER A 464 -8.08 -4.36 11.67
C SER A 464 -7.92 -5.66 10.89
N LYS A 465 -7.74 -6.76 11.62
CA LYS A 465 -7.57 -8.11 11.02
C LYS A 465 -8.73 -8.48 10.09
N VAL A 466 -9.96 -8.12 10.46
CA VAL A 466 -11.13 -8.43 9.64
C VAL A 466 -11.17 -7.62 8.34
N ASP A 467 -10.64 -6.39 8.35
CA ASP A 467 -10.59 -5.55 7.15
C ASP A 467 -9.56 -6.10 6.16
N VAL A 468 -8.37 -6.49 6.65
CA VAL A 468 -7.33 -7.15 5.84
C VAL A 468 -7.87 -8.42 5.19
N TRP A 469 -8.55 -9.28 5.96
CA TRP A 469 -9.15 -10.50 5.44
C TRP A 469 -10.31 -10.24 4.46
N SER A 470 -11.15 -9.24 4.72
CA SER A 470 -12.25 -8.84 3.83
C SER A 470 -11.71 -8.35 2.49
N PHE A 471 -10.62 -7.57 2.51
CA PHE A 471 -9.99 -7.06 1.30
C PHE A 471 -9.34 -8.17 0.47
N TYR A 472 -8.64 -9.10 1.12
CA TYR A 472 -8.12 -10.31 0.45
C TYR A 472 -9.24 -11.11 -0.21
N ARG A 473 -10.37 -11.34 0.48
CA ARG A 473 -11.52 -12.05 -0.09
C ARG A 473 -12.09 -11.31 -1.31
N PHE A 474 -12.19 -10.00 -1.22
CA PHE A 474 -12.65 -9.18 -2.35
C PHE A 474 -11.71 -9.33 -3.56
N MET A 475 -10.41 -9.22 -3.35
CA MET A 475 -9.41 -9.40 -4.42
C MET A 475 -9.55 -10.78 -5.07
N SER A 476 -9.76 -11.83 -4.28
CA SER A 476 -9.96 -13.20 -4.80
C SER A 476 -11.22 -13.31 -5.67
N VAL A 477 -12.31 -12.68 -5.26
CA VAL A 477 -13.58 -12.63 -6.03
C VAL A 477 -13.41 -11.81 -7.30
N PHE A 478 -12.72 -10.68 -7.24
CA PHE A 478 -12.44 -9.84 -8.40
C PHE A 478 -11.63 -10.57 -9.46
N LEU A 479 -10.58 -11.28 -9.06
CA LEU A 479 -9.74 -12.05 -9.99
C LEU A 479 -10.50 -13.20 -10.68
N ALA A 480 -11.56 -13.72 -10.05
CA ALA A 480 -12.41 -14.77 -10.59
C ALA A 480 -13.61 -14.26 -11.41
N SER A 481 -13.82 -12.92 -11.51
CA SER A 481 -14.98 -12.29 -12.14
C SER A 481 -14.92 -12.18 -13.67
#